data_b54f4b809d331f467700faa09e3afcaa
#
_entry.id   b54f4b809d331f467700faa09e3afcaa
#
_cell.length_a   1.000
_cell.length_b   1.000
_cell.length_c   1.000
_cell.angle_alpha   90.00
_cell.angle_beta   90.00
_cell.angle_gamma   90.00
#
_symmetry.space_group_name_H-M   'P 1'
#
loop_
_entity.id
_entity.type
_entity.pdbx_description
1 polymer ?
#
loop_
_entity_poly.entity_id
_entity_poly.type
_entity_poly.pdbx_seq_one_letter_code
_entity_poly.pdbx_strand_id
1 'polypeptide(L)'
;MQSKLKKIVGCIITVSLTVCILSYLTNVMERKSSDVKYKDFFEQDEDFDVLFIGTSHVINGVFPMELWNDYGIISYNLGGHATHLATNYWVMENALEYTTPKVMVIDCSLVSGNTKCSETFSNIHLSLDAFPLSVTKIRAIWDILDDPVMDEGIKNGTISAGDEPRTKMGLLWNYSVFHSRWTEIGQSDFVLERNCEKGAECRVAITRGNLNKIPPDQKMTPGTTAERYLRKMIEDCQDRGIEVLLTYLPFEAGEHEQMEANYVYDIAEEYGVNYINFLDMDLINYQTDLYDAISHLNPSGARKVTDYLGEYLISNYAVSDQRNNEEYSFWYKDYEEYDEMKNGLIADCKDIAEYLMLLSGDDIDITMEIRNKDIFNSSWAMELFGNLGINTSELTENTDFIIVRNGGEDTAIINGLREDGDSIVTELGEVHFAYDADGISYDEEPGHFELDIDGSECLEGNMNDGTDMQIRVARGNADKIDTVKFVYTVDLNNDTINTIAVDR
;
A
#
# COMPACT_ATOMS: atom_id res chain seq x y z
N MET A 1 25.60 3.78 -58.84
CA MET A 1 25.01 4.55 -57.73
C MET A 1 23.71 3.92 -57.19
N GLN A 2 22.72 3.64 -58.03
CA GLN A 2 21.45 3.02 -57.61
C GLN A 2 21.58 1.64 -56.93
N SER A 3 22.49 0.77 -57.36
CA SER A 3 22.70 -0.56 -56.73
C SER A 3 23.29 -0.48 -55.29
N LYS A 4 24.18 0.49 -55.07
CA LYS A 4 24.73 0.72 -53.70
C LYS A 4 23.65 1.31 -52.79
N LEU A 5 22.83 2.23 -53.28
CA LEU A 5 21.72 2.82 -52.54
C LEU A 5 20.70 1.73 -52.12
N LYS A 6 20.29 0.85 -53.05
CA LYS A 6 19.40 -0.29 -52.76
C LYS A 6 19.97 -1.22 -51.68
N LYS A 7 21.27 -1.50 -51.71
CA LYS A 7 21.92 -2.31 -50.67
C LYS A 7 21.90 -1.61 -49.29
N ILE A 8 22.24 -0.32 -49.26
CA ILE A 8 22.20 0.49 -48.03
C ILE A 8 20.78 0.51 -47.46
N VAL A 9 19.77 0.79 -48.28
CA VAL A 9 18.36 0.77 -47.86
C VAL A 9 17.93 -0.61 -47.37
N GLY A 10 18.31 -1.68 -48.11
CA GLY A 10 18.06 -3.05 -47.67
C GLY A 10 18.70 -3.37 -46.31
N CYS A 11 19.96 -2.96 -46.08
CA CYS A 11 20.60 -3.13 -44.77
C CYS A 11 19.90 -2.36 -43.69
N ILE A 12 19.48 -1.12 -43.89
CA ILE A 12 18.74 -0.31 -42.92
C ILE A 12 17.44 -1.02 -42.55
N ILE A 13 16.64 -1.43 -43.56
CA ILE A 13 15.38 -2.14 -43.31
C ILE A 13 15.60 -3.42 -42.52
N THR A 14 16.60 -4.21 -42.91
CA THR A 14 16.90 -5.47 -42.17
C THR A 14 17.28 -5.19 -40.72
N VAL A 15 18.15 -4.20 -40.48
CA VAL A 15 18.55 -3.82 -39.11
C VAL A 15 17.34 -3.33 -38.31
N SER A 16 16.52 -2.44 -38.90
CA SER A 16 15.32 -1.93 -38.25
C SER A 16 14.33 -3.05 -37.90
N LEU A 17 14.06 -3.97 -38.83
CA LEU A 17 13.19 -5.13 -38.57
C LEU A 17 13.75 -6.02 -37.48
N THR A 18 15.07 -6.27 -37.48
CA THR A 18 15.72 -7.07 -36.45
C THR A 18 15.58 -6.41 -35.07
N VAL A 19 15.79 -5.08 -34.98
CA VAL A 19 15.61 -4.33 -33.73
C VAL A 19 14.16 -4.39 -33.28
N CYS A 20 13.18 -4.18 -34.16
CA CYS A 20 11.76 -4.27 -33.80
C CYS A 20 11.37 -5.67 -33.28
N ILE A 21 11.86 -6.73 -33.93
CA ILE A 21 11.59 -8.12 -33.49
C ILE A 21 12.23 -8.37 -32.11
N LEU A 22 13.48 -7.96 -31.94
CA LEU A 22 14.17 -8.15 -30.65
C LEU A 22 13.51 -7.34 -29.54
N SER A 23 13.10 -6.10 -29.81
CA SER A 23 12.37 -5.27 -28.82
C SER A 23 11.04 -5.92 -28.45
N TYR A 24 10.28 -6.43 -29.42
CA TYR A 24 9.04 -7.15 -29.15
C TYR A 24 9.26 -8.42 -28.32
N LEU A 25 10.28 -9.22 -28.67
CA LEU A 25 10.62 -10.42 -27.91
C LEU A 25 11.10 -10.07 -26.49
N THR A 26 11.86 -9.00 -26.34
CA THR A 26 12.28 -8.51 -25.01
C THR A 26 11.05 -8.19 -24.16
N ASN A 27 10.12 -7.41 -24.69
CA ASN A 27 8.87 -7.05 -24.01
C ASN A 27 8.03 -8.28 -23.61
N VAL A 28 7.93 -9.30 -24.46
CA VAL A 28 7.18 -10.53 -24.14
C VAL A 28 7.93 -11.38 -23.10
N MET A 29 9.26 -11.42 -23.13
CA MET A 29 10.08 -12.30 -22.28
C MET A 29 10.37 -11.72 -20.90
N GLU A 30 10.31 -10.42 -20.70
CA GLU A 30 10.54 -9.83 -19.38
C GLU A 30 9.43 -10.22 -18.39
N ARG A 31 9.76 -10.23 -17.10
CA ARG A 31 8.79 -10.51 -16.04
C ARG A 31 7.88 -9.29 -15.85
N LYS A 32 6.56 -9.50 -16.00
CA LYS A 32 5.58 -8.39 -15.94
C LYS A 32 4.96 -8.19 -14.57
N SER A 33 4.90 -9.23 -13.75
CA SER A 33 4.23 -9.19 -12.45
C SER A 33 4.82 -8.22 -11.43
N SER A 34 6.06 -7.81 -11.61
CA SER A 34 6.77 -6.90 -10.70
C SER A 34 7.13 -5.54 -11.31
N ASP A 35 6.99 -5.44 -12.65
CA ASP A 35 7.36 -4.22 -13.38
C ASP A 35 6.13 -3.41 -13.83
N VAL A 36 4.92 -3.93 -13.58
CA VAL A 36 3.66 -3.33 -14.08
C VAL A 36 3.57 -1.85 -13.73
N LYS A 37 3.87 -1.49 -12.48
CA LYS A 37 3.76 -0.11 -12.01
C LYS A 37 4.70 0.87 -12.73
N TYR A 38 5.96 0.50 -12.94
CA TYR A 38 6.89 1.39 -13.63
C TYR A 38 6.55 1.50 -15.13
N LYS A 39 6.12 0.40 -15.77
CA LYS A 39 5.65 0.44 -17.15
C LYS A 39 4.39 1.27 -17.30
N ASP A 40 3.42 1.07 -16.42
CA ASP A 40 2.21 1.86 -16.38
C ASP A 40 2.53 3.35 -16.25
N PHE A 41 3.44 3.73 -15.34
CA PHE A 41 3.91 5.10 -15.20
C PHE A 41 4.52 5.67 -16.47
N PHE A 42 5.41 4.93 -17.14
CA PHE A 42 6.11 5.43 -18.35
C PHE A 42 5.26 5.38 -19.62
N GLU A 43 4.17 4.61 -19.64
CA GLU A 43 3.23 4.53 -20.75
C GLU A 43 2.07 5.51 -20.63
N GLN A 44 1.86 6.12 -19.46
CA GLN A 44 0.87 7.16 -19.25
C GLN A 44 1.38 8.50 -19.79
N ASP A 45 0.49 9.26 -20.44
CA ASP A 45 0.75 10.64 -20.88
C ASP A 45 0.08 11.61 -19.89
N GLU A 46 0.39 11.41 -18.60
CA GLU A 46 -0.21 12.13 -17.48
C GLU A 46 0.82 12.98 -16.75
N ASP A 47 0.43 14.18 -16.36
CA ASP A 47 1.21 15.00 -15.42
C ASP A 47 0.75 14.72 -14.00
N PHE A 48 1.71 14.45 -13.11
CA PHE A 48 1.46 14.19 -11.70
C PHE A 48 1.83 15.42 -10.86
N ASP A 49 0.97 15.78 -9.91
CA ASP A 49 1.26 16.84 -8.95
C ASP A 49 2.29 16.37 -7.90
N VAL A 50 2.23 15.09 -7.51
CA VAL A 50 3.08 14.51 -6.47
C VAL A 50 3.66 13.17 -6.91
N LEU A 51 4.96 12.98 -6.74
CA LEU A 51 5.62 11.68 -6.88
C LEU A 51 6.21 11.23 -5.55
N PHE A 52 6.00 9.96 -5.22
CA PHE A 52 6.58 9.32 -4.03
C PHE A 52 7.73 8.42 -4.44
N ILE A 53 8.91 8.62 -3.84
CA ILE A 53 10.13 7.86 -4.12
C ILE A 53 10.63 7.24 -2.82
N GLY A 54 11.00 5.97 -2.85
CA GLY A 54 11.56 5.29 -1.68
C GLY A 54 11.67 3.79 -1.85
N THR A 55 11.63 3.09 -0.73
CA THR A 55 11.74 1.63 -0.66
C THR A 55 10.35 0.94 -0.73
N SER A 56 10.31 -0.34 -0.38
CA SER A 56 9.05 -1.09 -0.21
C SER A 56 8.14 -0.50 0.88
N HIS A 57 8.67 0.24 1.84
CA HIS A 57 7.85 0.96 2.80
C HIS A 57 6.95 2.01 2.12
N VAL A 58 7.45 2.67 1.06
CA VAL A 58 6.62 3.57 0.25
C VAL A 58 5.58 2.80 -0.54
N ILE A 59 5.95 1.65 -1.16
CA ILE A 59 5.02 0.82 -1.93
C ILE A 59 3.79 0.44 -1.09
N ASN A 60 4.02 -0.03 0.13
CA ASN A 60 2.97 -0.52 1.02
C ASN A 60 2.43 0.55 1.99
N GLY A 61 3.01 1.75 2.00
CA GLY A 61 2.71 2.79 2.98
C GLY A 61 1.97 4.00 2.45
N VAL A 62 1.87 4.17 1.11
CA VAL A 62 1.22 5.34 0.52
C VAL A 62 0.33 4.91 -0.63
N PHE A 63 -0.96 5.19 -0.54
CA PHE A 63 -1.98 4.84 -1.52
C PHE A 63 -2.43 6.04 -2.35
N PRO A 64 -1.94 6.22 -3.59
CA PRO A 64 -2.30 7.35 -4.45
C PRO A 64 -3.80 7.47 -4.73
N MET A 65 -4.52 6.35 -4.79
CA MET A 65 -5.96 6.38 -5.06
C MET A 65 -6.80 6.85 -3.86
N GLU A 66 -6.31 6.68 -2.63
CA GLU A 66 -6.90 7.31 -1.44
C GLU A 66 -6.64 8.83 -1.46
N LEU A 67 -5.41 9.25 -1.82
CA LEU A 67 -5.09 10.68 -2.02
C LEU A 67 -5.99 11.35 -3.09
N TRP A 68 -6.31 10.62 -4.16
CA TRP A 68 -7.26 11.09 -5.15
C TRP A 68 -8.67 11.19 -4.60
N ASN A 69 -9.17 10.14 -3.95
CA ASN A 69 -10.53 10.10 -3.43
C ASN A 69 -10.78 11.21 -2.40
N ASP A 70 -9.89 11.35 -1.42
CA ASP A 70 -10.11 12.21 -0.26
C ASP A 70 -9.72 13.66 -0.53
N TYR A 71 -8.62 13.87 -1.27
CA TYR A 71 -8.02 15.19 -1.47
C TYR A 71 -7.97 15.66 -2.93
N GLY A 72 -8.29 14.81 -3.90
CA GLY A 72 -8.18 15.11 -5.34
C GLY A 72 -6.74 15.27 -5.83
N ILE A 73 -5.77 14.65 -5.15
CA ILE A 73 -4.34 14.75 -5.48
C ILE A 73 -3.99 13.74 -6.57
N ILE A 74 -3.45 14.24 -7.69
CA ILE A 74 -2.90 13.42 -8.76
C ILE A 74 -1.48 13.01 -8.38
N SER A 75 -1.27 11.74 -8.03
CA SER A 75 0.02 11.26 -7.54
C SER A 75 0.38 9.86 -8.04
N TYR A 76 1.65 9.51 -7.97
CA TYR A 76 2.12 8.17 -8.30
C TYR A 76 3.17 7.67 -7.30
N ASN A 77 3.08 6.39 -6.95
CA ASN A 77 3.99 5.73 -6.03
C ASN A 77 5.09 5.00 -6.81
N LEU A 78 6.29 5.59 -6.86
CA LEU A 78 7.49 5.03 -7.49
C LEU A 78 8.43 4.34 -6.49
N GLY A 79 7.95 3.97 -5.32
CA GLY A 79 8.73 3.15 -4.38
C GLY A 79 9.19 1.84 -5.02
N GLY A 80 10.31 1.29 -4.59
CA GLY A 80 10.90 0.08 -5.17
C GLY A 80 11.22 -1.00 -4.14
N HIS A 81 11.14 -2.28 -4.52
CA HIS A 81 11.49 -3.39 -3.65
C HIS A 81 13.00 -3.41 -3.36
N ALA A 82 13.37 -3.32 -2.09
CA ALA A 82 14.76 -3.31 -1.62
C ALA A 82 15.66 -2.31 -2.39
N THR A 83 15.11 -1.17 -2.78
CA THR A 83 15.86 -0.11 -3.45
C THR A 83 16.69 0.70 -2.46
N HIS A 84 17.88 1.12 -2.91
CA HIS A 84 18.76 2.02 -2.18
C HIS A 84 18.63 3.44 -2.72
N LEU A 85 18.99 4.45 -1.95
CA LEU A 85 18.86 5.86 -2.36
C LEU A 85 19.57 6.21 -3.68
N ALA A 86 20.66 5.52 -4.03
CA ALA A 86 21.27 5.68 -5.33
C ALA A 86 20.40 5.12 -6.48
N THR A 87 19.69 4.02 -6.26
CA THR A 87 18.72 3.49 -7.22
C THR A 87 17.51 4.43 -7.31
N ASN A 88 17.00 4.89 -6.17
CA ASN A 88 15.89 5.83 -6.08
C ASN A 88 16.18 7.16 -6.79
N TYR A 89 17.42 7.66 -6.71
CA TYR A 89 17.87 8.81 -7.48
C TYR A 89 17.67 8.59 -8.99
N TRP A 90 18.03 7.41 -9.51
CA TRP A 90 17.88 7.12 -10.92
C TRP A 90 16.42 6.84 -11.32
N VAL A 91 15.59 6.30 -10.43
CA VAL A 91 14.13 6.23 -10.62
C VAL A 91 13.57 7.64 -10.78
N MET A 92 13.92 8.57 -9.89
CA MET A 92 13.53 9.97 -9.96
C MET A 92 13.98 10.62 -11.28
N GLU A 93 15.26 10.49 -11.64
CA GLU A 93 15.80 11.11 -12.87
C GLU A 93 15.11 10.59 -14.13
N ASN A 94 14.77 9.29 -14.19
CA ASN A 94 14.00 8.76 -15.31
C ASN A 94 12.55 9.28 -15.31
N ALA A 95 11.90 9.35 -14.14
CA ALA A 95 10.54 9.87 -14.04
C ALA A 95 10.46 11.35 -14.48
N LEU A 96 11.46 12.14 -14.10
CA LEU A 96 11.53 13.57 -14.45
C LEU A 96 11.82 13.85 -15.95
N GLU A 97 12.08 12.84 -16.77
CA GLU A 97 12.06 12.97 -18.24
C GLU A 97 10.63 12.99 -18.81
N TYR A 98 9.62 12.52 -18.03
CA TYR A 98 8.23 12.35 -18.50
C TYR A 98 7.25 13.32 -17.85
N THR A 99 7.49 13.73 -16.61
CA THR A 99 6.61 14.64 -15.87
C THR A 99 7.42 15.59 -14.99
N THR A 100 6.80 16.71 -14.60
CA THR A 100 7.40 17.68 -13.68
C THR A 100 6.45 17.89 -12.50
N PRO A 101 6.57 17.10 -11.42
CA PRO A 101 5.69 17.21 -10.28
C PRO A 101 5.88 18.54 -9.56
N LYS A 102 4.86 18.99 -8.83
CA LYS A 102 4.96 20.14 -7.91
C LYS A 102 5.76 19.76 -6.67
N VAL A 103 5.56 18.51 -6.18
CA VAL A 103 6.21 18.01 -4.97
C VAL A 103 6.81 16.62 -5.23
N MET A 104 8.07 16.47 -4.82
CA MET A 104 8.74 15.17 -4.72
C MET A 104 8.79 14.75 -3.25
N VAL A 105 8.11 13.68 -2.90
CA VAL A 105 8.15 13.08 -1.56
C VAL A 105 9.19 11.96 -1.56
N ILE A 106 10.24 12.12 -0.74
CA ILE A 106 11.38 11.19 -0.70
C ILE A 106 11.43 10.52 0.66
N ASP A 107 11.24 9.21 0.69
CA ASP A 107 11.48 8.42 1.89
C ASP A 107 12.98 8.20 2.09
N CYS A 108 13.47 8.54 3.28
CA CYS A 108 14.89 8.58 3.63
C CYS A 108 15.40 7.30 4.28
N SER A 109 14.60 6.24 4.34
CA SER A 109 15.05 4.95 4.86
C SER A 109 16.31 4.47 4.13
N LEU A 110 17.20 3.78 4.86
CA LEU A 110 18.53 3.34 4.40
C LEU A 110 19.52 4.48 4.09
N VAL A 111 19.35 5.68 4.65
CA VAL A 111 20.28 6.81 4.43
C VAL A 111 21.71 6.53 4.96
N SER A 112 21.88 5.56 5.86
CA SER A 112 23.20 5.09 6.33
C SER A 112 23.90 4.13 5.35
N GLY A 113 23.23 3.71 4.29
CA GLY A 113 23.73 2.72 3.34
C GLY A 113 24.97 3.18 2.58
N ASN A 114 25.90 2.24 2.34
CA ASN A 114 27.12 2.51 1.57
C ASN A 114 27.15 1.83 0.21
N THR A 115 26.21 0.94 -0.09
CA THR A 115 26.00 0.32 -1.40
C THR A 115 25.02 1.12 -2.24
N LYS A 116 25.16 1.06 -3.57
CA LYS A 116 24.28 1.80 -4.48
C LYS A 116 23.00 1.06 -4.85
N CYS A 117 22.97 -0.25 -4.67
CA CYS A 117 21.84 -1.10 -5.06
C CYS A 117 21.75 -2.33 -4.16
N SER A 118 20.63 -3.05 -4.29
CA SER A 118 20.42 -4.32 -3.62
C SER A 118 21.51 -5.36 -3.95
N GLU A 119 21.76 -6.24 -2.99
CA GLU A 119 22.64 -7.40 -3.17
C GLU A 119 22.09 -8.36 -4.25
N THR A 120 20.77 -8.46 -4.33
CA THR A 120 20.08 -9.35 -5.25
C THR A 120 19.91 -8.70 -6.62
N PHE A 121 20.50 -9.30 -7.66
CA PHE A 121 20.44 -8.75 -9.02
C PHE A 121 19.01 -8.67 -9.58
N SER A 122 18.12 -9.60 -9.19
CA SER A 122 16.71 -9.53 -9.53
C SER A 122 16.03 -8.24 -9.04
N ASN A 123 16.36 -7.73 -7.84
CA ASN A 123 15.80 -6.47 -7.35
C ASN A 123 16.27 -5.26 -8.16
N ILE A 124 17.49 -5.33 -8.72
CA ILE A 124 18.00 -4.29 -9.64
C ILE A 124 17.17 -4.31 -10.94
N HIS A 125 16.86 -5.50 -11.46
CA HIS A 125 15.99 -5.67 -12.62
C HIS A 125 14.59 -5.10 -12.37
N LEU A 126 14.00 -5.37 -11.20
CA LEU A 126 12.68 -4.83 -10.82
C LEU A 126 12.62 -3.31 -10.90
N SER A 127 13.73 -2.63 -10.58
CA SER A 127 13.79 -1.17 -10.55
C SER A 127 14.15 -0.53 -11.90
N LEU A 128 14.96 -1.21 -12.73
CA LEU A 128 15.57 -0.59 -13.92
C LEU A 128 15.05 -1.12 -15.26
N ASP A 129 14.47 -2.31 -15.28
CA ASP A 129 14.09 -2.96 -16.55
C ASP A 129 13.00 -2.17 -17.28
N ALA A 130 12.02 -1.66 -16.53
CA ALA A 130 10.91 -0.88 -17.06
C ALA A 130 11.30 0.51 -17.58
N PHE A 131 12.50 1.00 -17.26
CA PHE A 131 12.94 2.30 -17.79
C PHE A 131 13.01 2.28 -19.31
N PRO A 132 12.43 3.25 -20.00
CA PRO A 132 12.58 3.40 -21.43
C PRO A 132 14.05 3.55 -21.82
N LEU A 133 14.45 3.01 -22.95
CA LEU A 133 15.83 3.09 -23.43
C LEU A 133 16.20 4.56 -23.71
N SER A 134 17.01 5.14 -22.84
CA SER A 134 17.44 6.54 -22.86
C SER A 134 18.91 6.68 -22.45
N VAL A 135 19.44 7.90 -22.56
CA VAL A 135 20.77 8.22 -22.03
C VAL A 135 20.76 8.10 -20.51
N THR A 136 19.66 8.44 -19.87
CA THR A 136 19.48 8.36 -18.41
C THR A 136 19.49 6.91 -17.94
N LYS A 137 18.79 5.99 -18.62
CA LYS A 137 18.89 4.55 -18.33
C LYS A 137 20.35 4.03 -18.44
N ILE A 138 21.05 4.42 -19.49
CA ILE A 138 22.47 4.01 -19.66
C ILE A 138 23.32 4.54 -18.49
N ARG A 139 23.16 5.81 -18.13
CA ARG A 139 23.89 6.41 -16.98
C ARG A 139 23.55 5.70 -15.68
N ALA A 140 22.28 5.42 -15.43
CA ALA A 140 21.80 4.68 -14.26
C ALA A 140 22.52 3.31 -14.14
N ILE A 141 22.48 2.51 -15.20
CA ILE A 141 23.12 1.19 -15.22
C ILE A 141 24.63 1.28 -14.95
N TRP A 142 25.32 2.25 -15.56
CA TRP A 142 26.77 2.42 -15.37
C TRP A 142 27.12 2.89 -13.97
N ASP A 143 26.35 3.81 -13.40
CA ASP A 143 26.57 4.33 -12.07
C ASP A 143 26.25 3.31 -10.97
N ILE A 144 25.08 2.66 -11.04
CA ILE A 144 24.64 1.68 -10.04
C ILE A 144 25.57 0.46 -9.99
N LEU A 145 26.03 -0.04 -11.14
CA LEU A 145 26.95 -1.18 -11.20
C LEU A 145 28.43 -0.82 -10.98
N ASP A 146 28.77 0.45 -10.87
CA ASP A 146 30.09 0.92 -10.43
C ASP A 146 30.08 1.14 -8.91
N ASP A 147 30.04 0.04 -8.17
CA ASP A 147 29.93 0.02 -6.71
C ASP A 147 31.09 -0.76 -6.07
N PRO A 148 32.20 -0.07 -5.73
CA PRO A 148 33.36 -0.70 -5.13
C PRO A 148 33.09 -1.39 -3.78
N VAL A 149 32.12 -0.89 -3.00
CA VAL A 149 31.74 -1.49 -1.69
C VAL A 149 31.07 -2.85 -1.93
N MET A 150 30.16 -2.89 -2.88
CA MET A 150 29.49 -4.13 -3.30
C MET A 150 30.51 -5.14 -3.86
N ASP A 151 31.38 -4.70 -4.77
CA ASP A 151 32.39 -5.56 -5.42
C ASP A 151 33.37 -6.15 -4.40
N GLU A 152 33.82 -5.36 -3.42
CA GLU A 152 34.69 -5.83 -2.35
C GLU A 152 33.95 -6.78 -1.41
N GLY A 153 32.70 -6.47 -1.05
CA GLY A 153 31.85 -7.31 -0.21
C GLY A 153 31.59 -8.69 -0.83
N ILE A 154 31.31 -8.75 -2.13
CA ILE A 154 31.16 -10.02 -2.86
C ILE A 154 32.49 -10.78 -2.89
N LYS A 155 33.61 -10.11 -3.18
CA LYS A 155 34.92 -10.73 -3.27
C LYS A 155 35.39 -11.34 -1.95
N ASN A 156 35.12 -10.70 -0.84
CA ASN A 156 35.51 -11.18 0.50
C ASN A 156 34.45 -12.07 1.17
N GLY A 157 33.28 -12.26 0.54
CA GLY A 157 32.19 -13.10 1.01
C GLY A 157 31.34 -12.50 2.11
N THR A 158 31.41 -11.19 2.36
CA THR A 158 30.53 -10.48 3.30
C THR A 158 29.19 -10.14 2.66
N ILE A 159 29.12 -10.09 1.33
CA ILE A 159 27.92 -9.90 0.53
C ILE A 159 27.75 -11.12 -0.38
N SER A 160 26.53 -11.63 -0.49
CA SER A 160 26.20 -12.74 -1.41
C SER A 160 26.25 -12.26 -2.86
N ALA A 161 26.91 -13.02 -3.74
CA ALA A 161 26.94 -12.69 -5.16
C ALA A 161 25.59 -12.91 -5.88
N GLY A 162 24.65 -13.61 -5.24
CA GLY A 162 23.44 -14.11 -5.92
C GLY A 162 23.74 -15.14 -7.00
N ASP A 163 22.70 -15.69 -7.61
CA ASP A 163 22.84 -16.75 -8.65
C ASP A 163 23.01 -16.19 -10.07
N GLU A 164 22.75 -14.90 -10.29
CA GLU A 164 22.79 -14.26 -11.60
C GLU A 164 23.96 -13.26 -11.74
N PRO A 165 24.66 -13.25 -12.90
CA PRO A 165 25.78 -12.34 -13.10
C PRO A 165 25.32 -10.89 -13.22
N ARG A 166 25.88 -10.02 -12.40
CA ARG A 166 25.65 -8.57 -12.41
C ARG A 166 26.33 -7.94 -13.63
N THR A 167 25.62 -7.83 -14.74
CA THR A 167 26.19 -7.31 -15.98
C THR A 167 25.41 -6.10 -16.51
N LYS A 168 26.15 -5.09 -16.98
CA LYS A 168 25.56 -3.92 -17.65
C LYS A 168 24.73 -4.32 -18.88
N MET A 169 25.13 -5.36 -19.59
CA MET A 169 24.42 -5.84 -20.75
C MET A 169 23.08 -6.52 -20.38
N GLY A 170 23.02 -7.23 -19.24
CA GLY A 170 21.80 -7.84 -18.74
C GLY A 170 20.72 -6.80 -18.47
N LEU A 171 21.07 -5.69 -17.81
CA LEU A 171 20.17 -4.58 -17.52
C LEU A 171 19.83 -3.72 -18.75
N LEU A 172 20.76 -3.59 -19.68
CA LEU A 172 20.51 -2.83 -20.91
C LEU A 172 19.62 -3.60 -21.89
N TRP A 173 19.70 -4.94 -21.86
CA TRP A 173 19.00 -5.83 -22.76
C TRP A 173 18.47 -7.06 -22.01
N ASN A 174 17.31 -6.92 -21.42
CA ASN A 174 16.65 -7.92 -20.57
C ASN A 174 16.45 -9.28 -21.25
N TYR A 175 16.27 -9.31 -22.59
CA TYR A 175 16.17 -10.55 -23.34
C TYR A 175 17.36 -11.48 -23.10
N SER A 176 18.56 -10.94 -22.87
CA SER A 176 19.76 -11.75 -22.60
C SER A 176 19.66 -12.54 -21.28
N VAL A 177 18.84 -12.07 -20.34
CA VAL A 177 18.58 -12.72 -19.04
C VAL A 177 17.34 -13.62 -19.12
N PHE A 178 16.23 -13.08 -19.64
CA PHE A 178 14.92 -13.75 -19.58
C PHE A 178 14.58 -14.61 -20.81
N HIS A 179 15.50 -14.79 -21.77
CA HIS A 179 15.23 -15.56 -22.99
C HIS A 179 14.79 -17.02 -22.74
N SER A 180 15.13 -17.60 -21.59
CA SER A 180 14.71 -18.96 -21.22
C SER A 180 13.24 -19.07 -20.82
N ARG A 181 12.55 -17.95 -20.52
CA ARG A 181 11.13 -17.93 -20.14
C ARG A 181 10.16 -18.31 -21.27
N TRP A 182 10.66 -18.56 -22.48
CA TRP A 182 9.80 -19.00 -23.58
C TRP A 182 8.93 -20.22 -23.25
N THR A 183 9.30 -21.03 -22.26
CA THR A 183 8.53 -22.19 -21.78
C THR A 183 7.46 -21.81 -20.76
N GLU A 184 7.47 -20.59 -20.25
CA GLU A 184 6.59 -20.07 -19.20
C GLU A 184 5.61 -19.00 -19.75
N ILE A 185 5.66 -18.71 -21.05
CA ILE A 185 4.84 -17.66 -21.67
C ILE A 185 3.37 -17.99 -21.53
N GLY A 186 2.60 -17.04 -20.99
CA GLY A 186 1.15 -17.07 -20.85
C GLY A 186 0.47 -15.88 -21.52
N GLN A 187 -0.83 -15.78 -21.38
CA GLN A 187 -1.61 -14.68 -21.97
C GLN A 187 -1.21 -13.31 -21.38
N SER A 188 -0.90 -13.25 -20.09
CA SER A 188 -0.47 -12.05 -19.38
C SER A 188 0.84 -11.44 -19.91
N ASP A 189 1.70 -12.24 -20.59
CA ASP A 189 2.94 -11.72 -21.18
C ASP A 189 2.69 -10.86 -22.43
N PHE A 190 1.47 -10.90 -23.00
CA PHE A 190 1.10 -10.14 -24.20
C PHE A 190 0.18 -8.95 -23.92
N VAL A 191 -0.31 -8.81 -22.70
CA VAL A 191 -1.20 -7.74 -22.27
C VAL A 191 -0.57 -7.02 -21.09
N LEU A 192 -0.41 -5.70 -21.21
CA LEU A 192 -0.05 -4.88 -20.06
C LEU A 192 -1.33 -4.64 -19.25
N GLU A 193 -1.38 -5.13 -18.04
CA GLU A 193 -2.43 -4.82 -17.09
C GLU A 193 -2.19 -3.40 -16.54
N ARG A 194 -3.25 -2.60 -16.46
CA ARG A 194 -3.19 -1.29 -15.85
C ARG A 194 -3.03 -1.43 -14.34
N ASN A 195 -2.23 -0.56 -13.74
CA ASN A 195 -2.05 -0.54 -12.30
C ASN A 195 -3.06 0.43 -11.66
N CYS A 196 -4.23 -0.10 -11.25
CA CYS A 196 -5.27 0.72 -10.59
C CYS A 196 -4.82 1.27 -9.23
N GLU A 197 -3.77 0.71 -8.61
CA GLU A 197 -3.21 1.19 -7.35
C GLU A 197 -2.21 2.35 -7.56
N LYS A 198 -1.97 2.79 -8.81
CA LYS A 198 -1.01 3.87 -9.14
C LYS A 198 0.37 3.66 -8.50
N GLY A 199 0.88 2.43 -8.55
CA GLY A 199 2.21 2.06 -8.06
C GLY A 199 2.28 1.60 -6.60
N ALA A 200 1.20 1.68 -5.84
CA ALA A 200 1.12 1.08 -4.52
C ALA A 200 0.88 -0.44 -4.59
N GLU A 201 0.99 -1.13 -3.48
CA GLU A 201 0.62 -2.52 -3.31
C GLU A 201 -0.11 -2.71 -1.98
N CYS A 202 -1.36 -3.09 -2.04
CA CYS A 202 -2.16 -3.43 -0.87
C CYS A 202 -1.83 -4.86 -0.41
N ARG A 203 -1.29 -5.03 0.81
CA ARG A 203 -0.87 -6.32 1.39
C ARG A 203 -1.67 -6.64 2.65
N VAL A 204 -2.48 -7.70 2.59
CA VAL A 204 -3.37 -8.09 3.69
C VAL A 204 -2.72 -9.14 4.57
N ALA A 205 -2.28 -8.74 5.75
CA ALA A 205 -1.93 -9.56 6.89
C ALA A 205 -1.76 -8.67 8.12
N ILE A 206 -1.62 -9.27 9.29
CA ILE A 206 -1.27 -8.56 10.52
C ILE A 206 -0.06 -9.23 11.17
N THR A 207 0.96 -8.43 11.42
CA THR A 207 2.10 -8.78 12.27
C THR A 207 2.17 -7.78 13.43
N ARG A 208 2.39 -8.27 14.63
CA ARG A 208 2.46 -7.43 15.83
C ARG A 208 3.90 -7.00 16.07
N GLY A 209 4.10 -5.70 16.24
CA GLY A 209 5.41 -5.09 16.50
C GLY A 209 5.37 -4.08 17.63
N ASN A 210 6.51 -3.48 17.91
CA ASN A 210 6.66 -2.42 18.90
C ASN A 210 7.74 -1.44 18.47
N LEU A 211 7.58 -0.18 18.83
CA LEU A 211 8.63 0.82 18.65
C LEU A 211 9.15 1.28 20.01
N ASN A 212 10.42 1.00 20.29
CA ASN A 212 11.11 1.51 21.46
C ASN A 212 11.89 2.77 21.06
N LYS A 213 11.32 3.96 21.32
CA LYS A 213 11.89 5.25 20.91
C LYS A 213 13.23 5.54 21.58
N ILE A 214 14.23 5.95 20.80
CA ILE A 214 15.52 6.40 21.28
C ILE A 214 15.56 7.93 21.46
N PRO A 215 16.52 8.49 22.21
CA PRO A 215 16.70 9.94 22.30
C PRO A 215 16.99 10.59 20.94
N PRO A 216 16.42 11.77 20.64
CA PRO A 216 16.55 12.42 19.33
C PRO A 216 17.96 12.99 19.04
N ASP A 217 18.83 13.05 20.03
CA ASP A 217 20.23 13.44 19.88
C ASP A 217 21.13 12.27 19.45
N GLN A 218 20.63 11.05 19.47
CA GLN A 218 21.33 9.89 18.89
C GLN A 218 21.13 9.87 17.38
N LYS A 219 22.21 10.12 16.65
CA LYS A 219 22.22 10.26 15.19
C LYS A 219 23.26 9.35 14.55
N MET A 220 23.03 8.94 13.32
CA MET A 220 24.02 8.21 12.53
C MET A 220 25.23 9.09 12.21
N THR A 221 26.35 8.45 11.85
CA THR A 221 27.54 9.16 11.36
C THR A 221 27.35 9.57 9.90
N PRO A 222 27.55 10.85 9.54
CA PRO A 222 27.41 11.33 8.15
C PRO A 222 28.49 10.79 7.21
N GLY A 223 28.28 11.00 5.92
CA GLY A 223 29.25 10.72 4.85
C GLY A 223 29.04 9.41 4.11
N THR A 224 27.85 8.81 4.20
CA THR A 224 27.49 7.57 3.50
C THR A 224 27.28 7.79 2.00
N THR A 225 27.26 6.71 1.24
CA THR A 225 26.89 6.77 -0.18
C THR A 225 25.44 7.17 -0.36
N ALA A 226 24.53 6.61 0.43
CA ALA A 226 23.11 6.89 0.38
C ALA A 226 22.81 8.38 0.69
N GLU A 227 23.43 8.95 1.73
CA GLU A 227 23.31 10.38 2.04
C GLU A 227 23.70 11.27 0.85
N ARG A 228 24.79 10.96 0.16
CA ARG A 228 25.22 11.75 -1.03
C ARG A 228 24.17 11.72 -2.14
N TYR A 229 23.47 10.60 -2.33
CA TYR A 229 22.39 10.51 -3.33
C TYR A 229 21.13 11.23 -2.84
N LEU A 230 20.78 11.16 -1.55
CA LEU A 230 19.68 11.97 -0.99
C LEU A 230 19.90 13.46 -1.21
N ARG A 231 21.10 13.97 -0.87
CA ARG A 231 21.48 15.36 -1.11
C ARG A 231 21.36 15.75 -2.59
N LYS A 232 21.82 14.87 -3.48
CA LYS A 232 21.71 15.08 -4.92
C LYS A 232 20.26 15.09 -5.40
N MET A 233 19.38 14.22 -4.86
CA MET A 233 17.95 14.24 -5.16
C MET A 233 17.33 15.60 -4.79
N ILE A 234 17.65 16.10 -3.59
CA ILE A 234 17.16 17.42 -3.12
C ILE A 234 17.65 18.54 -4.05
N GLU A 235 18.95 18.57 -4.36
CA GLU A 235 19.57 19.59 -5.21
C GLU A 235 18.96 19.59 -6.62
N ASP A 236 18.84 18.40 -7.25
CA ASP A 236 18.29 18.28 -8.60
C ASP A 236 16.78 18.65 -8.66
N CYS A 237 16.01 18.41 -7.61
CA CYS A 237 14.62 18.88 -7.49
C CYS A 237 14.57 20.40 -7.35
N GLN A 238 15.35 20.97 -6.44
CA GLN A 238 15.39 22.43 -6.20
C GLN A 238 15.85 23.19 -7.45
N ASP A 239 16.85 22.69 -8.18
CA ASP A 239 17.34 23.27 -9.44
C ASP A 239 16.25 23.28 -10.54
N ARG A 240 15.29 22.36 -10.48
CA ARG A 240 14.14 22.27 -11.39
C ARG A 240 12.91 23.03 -10.88
N GLY A 241 12.98 23.60 -9.66
CA GLY A 241 11.85 24.29 -9.04
C GLY A 241 10.77 23.36 -8.50
N ILE A 242 11.13 22.11 -8.21
CA ILE A 242 10.27 21.10 -7.59
C ILE A 242 10.42 21.19 -6.08
N GLU A 243 9.31 21.33 -5.36
CA GLU A 243 9.30 21.30 -3.90
C GLU A 243 9.64 19.89 -3.39
N VAL A 244 10.36 19.81 -2.27
CA VAL A 244 10.76 18.53 -1.67
C VAL A 244 10.14 18.36 -0.30
N LEU A 245 9.56 17.19 -0.06
CA LEU A 245 9.17 16.69 1.25
C LEU A 245 9.98 15.45 1.56
N LEU A 246 10.78 15.48 2.62
CA LEU A 246 11.44 14.28 3.13
C LEU A 246 10.50 13.56 4.10
N THR A 247 10.51 12.23 4.07
CA THR A 247 9.77 11.39 5.00
C THR A 247 10.66 10.28 5.55
N TYR A 248 10.31 9.78 6.71
CA TYR A 248 10.78 8.50 7.23
C TYR A 248 9.54 7.73 7.67
N LEU A 249 9.09 6.79 6.82
CA LEU A 249 7.83 6.09 7.02
C LEU A 249 7.87 5.19 8.26
N PRO A 250 6.72 4.90 8.91
CA PRO A 250 6.69 4.18 10.15
C PRO A 250 6.84 2.66 9.92
N PHE A 251 7.64 2.03 10.76
CA PHE A 251 7.81 0.58 10.88
C PHE A 251 8.44 0.25 12.25
N GLU A 252 8.57 -1.01 12.62
CA GLU A 252 9.27 -1.42 13.85
C GLU A 252 10.78 -1.17 13.73
N ALA A 253 11.16 0.12 13.76
CA ALA A 253 12.52 0.58 13.57
C ALA A 253 13.41 0.26 14.80
N GLY A 254 14.54 -0.39 14.57
CA GLY A 254 15.58 -0.57 15.59
C GLY A 254 16.32 0.74 15.91
N GLU A 255 17.29 0.67 16.82
CA GLU A 255 18.08 1.85 17.22
C GLU A 255 18.80 2.49 16.02
N HIS A 256 19.31 1.66 15.09
CA HIS A 256 20.07 2.14 13.94
C HIS A 256 19.21 2.94 12.99
N GLU A 257 18.03 2.44 12.63
CA GLU A 257 17.09 3.11 11.74
C GLU A 257 16.54 4.41 12.38
N GLN A 258 16.31 4.41 13.69
CA GLN A 258 15.92 5.63 14.40
C GLN A 258 17.05 6.67 14.42
N MET A 259 18.32 6.23 14.51
CA MET A 259 19.48 7.15 14.37
C MET A 259 19.57 7.73 12.96
N GLU A 260 19.20 6.99 11.92
CA GLU A 260 19.06 7.49 10.55
C GLU A 260 17.99 8.58 10.50
N ALA A 261 16.78 8.28 10.98
CA ALA A 261 15.65 9.21 11.00
C ALA A 261 15.99 10.51 11.75
N ASN A 262 16.66 10.40 12.90
CA ASN A 262 17.13 11.56 13.67
C ASN A 262 18.17 12.40 12.92
N TYR A 263 18.99 11.78 12.08
CA TYR A 263 20.00 12.52 11.29
C TYR A 263 19.36 13.26 10.10
N VAL A 264 18.29 12.77 9.53
CA VAL A 264 17.61 13.44 8.40
C VAL A 264 17.11 14.83 8.76
N TYR A 265 16.82 15.11 10.04
CA TYR A 265 16.51 16.48 10.49
C TYR A 265 17.62 17.49 10.14
N ASP A 266 18.90 17.10 10.30
CA ASP A 266 20.03 17.95 9.97
C ASP A 266 20.13 18.23 8.47
N ILE A 267 19.84 17.22 7.63
CA ILE A 267 19.80 17.39 6.18
C ILE A 267 18.64 18.32 5.78
N ALA A 268 17.46 18.11 6.35
CA ALA A 268 16.28 18.93 6.06
C ALA A 268 16.51 20.39 6.42
N GLU A 269 17.11 20.66 7.60
CA GLU A 269 17.47 22.01 8.03
C GLU A 269 18.51 22.65 7.09
N GLU A 270 19.54 21.90 6.68
CA GLU A 270 20.59 22.38 5.79
C GLU A 270 20.04 22.83 4.43
N TYR A 271 19.10 22.08 3.85
CA TYR A 271 18.51 22.38 2.54
C TYR A 271 17.24 23.25 2.62
N GLY A 272 16.72 23.50 3.82
CA GLY A 272 15.49 24.26 4.04
C GLY A 272 14.24 23.57 3.48
N VAL A 273 14.19 22.25 3.55
CA VAL A 273 13.06 21.41 3.11
C VAL A 273 12.28 20.85 4.30
N ASN A 274 11.01 20.56 4.10
CA ASN A 274 10.20 19.94 5.14
C ASN A 274 10.58 18.48 5.34
N TYR A 275 10.46 18.00 6.58
CA TYR A 275 10.69 16.61 6.94
C TYR A 275 9.63 16.10 7.92
N ILE A 276 9.09 14.93 7.66
CA ILE A 276 8.17 14.22 8.55
C ILE A 276 8.83 12.91 8.99
N ASN A 277 9.17 12.83 10.27
CA ASN A 277 9.58 11.58 10.90
C ASN A 277 8.37 10.90 11.54
N PHE A 278 7.80 9.91 10.86
CA PHE A 278 6.64 9.19 11.36
C PHE A 278 6.95 8.32 12.59
N LEU A 279 8.24 7.98 12.84
CA LEU A 279 8.63 7.25 14.06
C LEU A 279 8.43 8.08 15.33
N ASP A 280 8.43 9.42 15.22
CA ASP A 280 8.18 10.32 16.36
C ASP A 280 6.69 10.48 16.67
N MET A 281 5.82 10.06 15.74
CA MET A 281 4.37 10.22 15.83
C MET A 281 3.71 8.99 16.46
N ASP A 282 2.53 9.20 17.04
CA ASP A 282 1.65 8.12 17.51
C ASP A 282 0.49 7.94 16.49
N LEU A 283 0.84 7.84 15.20
CA LEU A 283 -0.12 7.78 14.10
C LEU A 283 -0.62 6.36 13.84
N ILE A 284 0.30 5.38 13.87
CA ILE A 284 -0.04 3.98 13.63
C ILE A 284 -0.05 3.17 14.93
N ASN A 285 -0.83 2.10 14.92
CA ASN A 285 -0.83 1.11 15.98
C ASN A 285 0.05 -0.09 15.59
N TYR A 286 1.22 -0.21 16.21
CA TYR A 286 2.18 -1.29 15.92
C TYR A 286 1.64 -2.71 16.20
N GLN A 287 0.48 -2.85 16.89
CA GLN A 287 -0.14 -4.14 17.15
C GLN A 287 -1.12 -4.57 16.03
N THR A 288 -1.54 -3.65 15.16
CA THR A 288 -2.61 -3.92 14.17
C THR A 288 -2.28 -3.44 12.76
N ASP A 289 -1.32 -2.52 12.60
CA ASP A 289 -1.11 -1.79 11.35
C ASP A 289 0.10 -2.28 10.53
N LEU A 290 0.76 -3.35 10.98
CA LEU A 290 1.92 -3.93 10.29
C LEU A 290 1.54 -5.21 9.54
N TYR A 291 2.20 -5.42 8.37
CA TYR A 291 1.93 -6.54 7.47
C TYR A 291 2.83 -7.75 7.73
N ASP A 292 4.14 -7.58 7.89
CA ASP A 292 5.11 -8.67 7.92
C ASP A 292 6.25 -8.46 8.94
N ALA A 293 7.18 -9.41 8.99
CA ALA A 293 8.31 -9.40 9.91
C ALA A 293 9.35 -8.29 9.63
N ILE A 294 9.28 -7.62 8.47
CA ILE A 294 10.06 -6.41 8.17
C ILE A 294 9.23 -5.14 8.43
N SER A 295 8.03 -5.34 8.97
CA SER A 295 7.14 -4.28 9.47
C SER A 295 6.67 -3.30 8.39
N HIS A 296 6.43 -3.78 7.16
CA HIS A 296 5.68 -3.01 6.19
C HIS A 296 4.26 -2.73 6.71
N LEU A 297 3.67 -1.63 6.26
CA LEU A 297 2.30 -1.30 6.65
C LEU A 297 1.30 -2.20 5.91
N ASN A 298 0.25 -2.59 6.63
CA ASN A 298 -0.95 -3.17 6.04
C ASN A 298 -1.94 -2.05 5.64
N PRO A 299 -3.11 -2.36 5.03
CA PRO A 299 -4.07 -1.35 4.59
C PRO A 299 -4.51 -0.35 5.67
N SER A 300 -4.67 -0.79 6.93
CA SER A 300 -5.02 0.10 8.04
C SER A 300 -3.92 1.12 8.31
N GLY A 301 -2.68 0.68 8.45
CA GLY A 301 -1.54 1.57 8.69
C GLY A 301 -1.25 2.49 7.50
N ALA A 302 -1.31 1.95 6.29
CA ALA A 302 -1.06 2.72 5.08
C ALA A 302 -2.09 3.84 4.87
N ARG A 303 -3.38 3.60 5.13
CA ARG A 303 -4.42 4.65 5.05
C ARG A 303 -4.15 5.79 6.02
N LYS A 304 -3.82 5.50 7.28
CA LYS A 304 -3.48 6.53 8.28
C LYS A 304 -2.31 7.42 7.83
N VAL A 305 -1.26 6.81 7.26
CA VAL A 305 -0.10 7.54 6.72
C VAL A 305 -0.49 8.35 5.49
N THR A 306 -1.28 7.76 4.59
CA THR A 306 -1.73 8.40 3.35
C THR A 306 -2.62 9.60 3.64
N ASP A 307 -3.56 9.47 4.57
CA ASP A 307 -4.45 10.54 5.00
C ASP A 307 -3.67 11.72 5.60
N TYR A 308 -2.76 11.43 6.53
CA TYR A 308 -1.88 12.45 7.10
C TYR A 308 -1.04 13.16 6.02
N LEU A 309 -0.49 12.42 5.05
CA LEU A 309 0.26 13.01 3.93
C LEU A 309 -0.62 13.86 3.03
N GLY A 310 -1.86 13.44 2.76
CA GLY A 310 -2.82 14.18 1.96
C GLY A 310 -3.14 15.54 2.58
N GLU A 311 -3.51 15.56 3.87
CA GLU A 311 -3.76 16.79 4.62
C GLU A 311 -2.53 17.70 4.65
N TYR A 312 -1.34 17.11 4.88
CA TYR A 312 -0.09 17.87 4.93
C TYR A 312 0.25 18.50 3.57
N LEU A 313 0.10 17.75 2.48
CA LEU A 313 0.41 18.20 1.12
C LEU A 313 -0.50 19.37 0.69
N ILE A 314 -1.80 19.29 0.88
CA ILE A 314 -2.73 20.38 0.52
C ILE A 314 -2.55 21.62 1.42
N SER A 315 -2.08 21.43 2.65
CA SER A 315 -1.89 22.53 3.62
C SER A 315 -0.58 23.28 3.42
N ASN A 316 0.48 22.64 2.90
CA ASN A 316 1.82 23.19 2.90
C ASN A 316 2.40 23.40 1.49
N TYR A 317 1.80 22.86 0.43
CA TYR A 317 2.29 22.93 -0.94
C TYR A 317 1.22 23.43 -1.91
N ALA A 318 1.62 23.82 -3.11
CA ALA A 318 0.71 24.28 -4.16
C ALA A 318 0.00 23.12 -4.89
N VAL A 319 -0.38 22.10 -4.13
CA VAL A 319 -1.20 20.98 -4.59
C VAL A 319 -2.66 21.33 -4.42
N SER A 320 -3.51 21.01 -5.38
CA SER A 320 -4.93 21.38 -5.37
C SER A 320 -5.81 20.21 -5.78
N ASP A 321 -7.06 20.23 -5.32
CA ASP A 321 -8.06 19.24 -5.70
C ASP A 321 -8.33 19.29 -7.21
N GLN A 322 -8.07 18.19 -7.89
CA GLN A 322 -8.22 18.02 -9.35
C GLN A 322 -9.51 17.28 -9.74
N ARG A 323 -10.35 16.87 -8.80
CA ARG A 323 -11.58 16.09 -9.09
C ARG A 323 -12.55 16.80 -10.04
N ASN A 324 -12.55 18.13 -10.07
CA ASN A 324 -13.37 18.91 -10.99
C ASN A 324 -12.67 19.28 -12.31
N ASN A 325 -11.44 18.80 -12.55
CA ASN A 325 -10.70 19.04 -13.77
C ASN A 325 -11.03 17.94 -14.79
N GLU A 326 -11.62 18.30 -15.93
CA GLU A 326 -12.02 17.37 -16.99
C GLU A 326 -10.85 16.52 -17.52
N GLU A 327 -9.62 17.05 -17.45
CA GLU A 327 -8.39 16.38 -17.89
C GLU A 327 -8.15 15.08 -17.11
N TYR A 328 -8.51 15.05 -15.82
CA TYR A 328 -8.35 13.91 -14.93
C TYR A 328 -9.62 13.11 -14.69
N SER A 329 -10.65 13.29 -15.53
CA SER A 329 -11.94 12.58 -15.36
C SER A 329 -11.82 11.05 -15.41
N PHE A 330 -10.79 10.52 -16.06
CA PHE A 330 -10.53 9.08 -16.13
C PHE A 330 -10.05 8.49 -14.77
N TRP A 331 -9.54 9.31 -13.83
CA TRP A 331 -9.17 8.87 -12.49
C TRP A 331 -10.36 8.34 -11.69
N TYR A 332 -11.58 8.78 -12.00
CA TYR A 332 -12.79 8.20 -11.39
C TYR A 332 -12.94 6.73 -11.75
N LYS A 333 -12.64 6.37 -13.00
CA LYS A 333 -12.69 4.97 -13.44
C LYS A 333 -11.57 4.15 -12.78
N ASP A 334 -10.38 4.70 -12.63
CA ASP A 334 -9.27 4.03 -11.96
C ASP A 334 -9.60 3.82 -10.48
N TYR A 335 -10.28 4.78 -9.86
CA TYR A 335 -10.78 4.65 -8.50
C TYR A 335 -11.87 3.58 -8.38
N GLU A 336 -12.81 3.49 -9.32
CA GLU A 336 -13.80 2.41 -9.35
C GLU A 336 -13.12 1.03 -9.39
N GLU A 337 -12.11 0.84 -10.24
CA GLU A 337 -11.35 -0.42 -10.33
C GLU A 337 -10.56 -0.70 -9.02
N TYR A 338 -9.96 0.33 -8.42
CA TYR A 338 -9.28 0.24 -7.13
C TYR A 338 -10.25 -0.12 -6.00
N ASP A 339 -11.43 0.48 -5.99
CA ASP A 339 -12.46 0.22 -5.01
C ASP A 339 -13.04 -1.19 -5.13
N GLU A 340 -13.29 -1.68 -6.36
CA GLU A 340 -13.67 -3.07 -6.62
C GLU A 340 -12.59 -4.05 -6.10
N MET A 341 -11.32 -3.73 -6.25
CA MET A 341 -10.22 -4.53 -5.71
C MET A 341 -10.27 -4.57 -4.17
N LYS A 342 -10.46 -3.42 -3.48
CA LYS A 342 -10.61 -3.38 -2.01
C LYS A 342 -11.81 -4.22 -1.54
N ASN A 343 -12.95 -4.09 -2.21
CA ASN A 343 -14.16 -4.85 -1.91
C ASN A 343 -13.92 -6.37 -2.09
N GLY A 344 -13.14 -6.75 -3.11
CA GLY A 344 -12.71 -8.12 -3.32
C GLY A 344 -11.84 -8.66 -2.17
N LEU A 345 -10.91 -7.84 -1.65
CA LEU A 345 -10.09 -8.24 -0.49
C LEU A 345 -10.94 -8.50 0.76
N ILE A 346 -11.97 -7.69 1.00
CA ILE A 346 -12.93 -7.88 2.09
C ILE A 346 -13.71 -9.19 1.86
N ALA A 347 -14.29 -9.38 0.69
CA ALA A 347 -15.12 -10.54 0.37
C ALA A 347 -14.35 -11.86 0.37
N ASP A 348 -13.05 -11.86 0.06
CA ASP A 348 -12.20 -13.05 0.02
C ASP A 348 -11.48 -13.34 1.36
N CYS A 349 -11.49 -12.39 2.31
CA CYS A 349 -10.80 -12.54 3.59
C CYS A 349 -11.44 -13.64 4.45
N LYS A 350 -10.60 -14.50 5.04
CA LYS A 350 -11.03 -15.67 5.84
C LYS A 350 -10.60 -15.62 7.29
N ASP A 351 -9.79 -14.65 7.66
CA ASP A 351 -9.35 -14.44 9.05
C ASP A 351 -10.09 -13.26 9.66
N ILE A 352 -10.66 -13.46 10.86
CA ILE A 352 -11.46 -12.43 11.53
C ILE A 352 -10.65 -11.18 11.88
N ALA A 353 -9.38 -11.34 12.28
CA ALA A 353 -8.56 -10.18 12.64
C ALA A 353 -8.15 -9.38 11.41
N GLU A 354 -7.75 -10.07 10.32
CA GLU A 354 -7.50 -9.43 9.02
C GLU A 354 -8.75 -8.77 8.47
N TYR A 355 -9.93 -9.40 8.65
CA TYR A 355 -11.20 -8.83 8.23
C TYR A 355 -11.49 -7.51 8.97
N LEU A 356 -11.39 -7.50 10.30
CA LEU A 356 -11.57 -6.28 11.10
C LEU A 356 -10.54 -5.20 10.72
N MET A 357 -9.29 -5.57 10.44
CA MET A 357 -8.27 -4.64 9.96
C MET A 357 -8.64 -4.03 8.59
N LEU A 358 -9.15 -4.82 7.65
CA LEU A 358 -9.60 -4.33 6.34
C LEU A 358 -10.77 -3.34 6.45
N LEU A 359 -11.64 -3.52 7.46
CA LEU A 359 -12.78 -2.62 7.71
C LEU A 359 -12.38 -1.29 8.36
N SER A 360 -11.15 -1.14 8.83
CA SER A 360 -10.65 0.12 9.38
C SER A 360 -10.43 1.14 8.25
N GLY A 361 -11.46 1.77 7.75
CA GLY A 361 -11.39 2.72 6.65
C GLY A 361 -12.64 3.55 6.56
N ASP A 362 -12.51 4.69 5.93
CA ASP A 362 -13.60 5.60 5.67
C ASP A 362 -14.59 4.99 4.66
N ASP A 363 -15.75 5.52 4.56
CA ASP A 363 -16.83 5.14 3.64
C ASP A 363 -17.44 3.74 3.83
N ILE A 364 -17.17 3.05 4.94
CA ILE A 364 -17.73 1.73 5.22
C ILE A 364 -18.73 1.80 6.36
N ASP A 365 -19.93 1.25 6.13
CA ASP A 365 -20.95 1.01 7.13
C ASP A 365 -20.86 -0.44 7.60
N ILE A 366 -20.74 -0.63 8.91
CA ILE A 366 -20.58 -1.94 9.54
C ILE A 366 -21.71 -2.17 10.53
N THR A 367 -22.33 -3.34 10.49
CA THR A 367 -23.21 -3.84 11.54
C THR A 367 -22.74 -5.20 11.99
N MET A 368 -22.40 -5.33 13.26
CA MET A 368 -21.89 -6.57 13.86
C MET A 368 -22.86 -7.10 14.90
N GLU A 369 -23.19 -8.38 14.82
CA GLU A 369 -23.78 -9.16 15.91
C GLU A 369 -22.69 -9.97 16.57
N ILE A 370 -22.59 -9.94 17.90
CA ILE A 370 -21.53 -10.62 18.64
C ILE A 370 -22.15 -11.56 19.68
N ARG A 371 -21.95 -12.85 19.55
CA ARG A 371 -22.45 -13.90 20.45
C ARG A 371 -21.36 -14.40 21.40
N ASN A 372 -20.16 -14.65 20.85
CA ASN A 372 -19.03 -15.08 21.67
C ASN A 372 -18.32 -13.87 22.29
N LYS A 373 -18.69 -13.57 23.53
CA LYS A 373 -18.19 -12.39 24.26
C LYS A 373 -16.75 -12.54 24.78
N ASP A 374 -16.13 -13.71 24.62
CA ASP A 374 -14.73 -13.92 25.01
C ASP A 374 -13.78 -12.99 24.24
N ILE A 375 -14.22 -12.51 23.05
CA ILE A 375 -13.46 -11.55 22.26
C ILE A 375 -13.15 -10.25 23.01
N PHE A 376 -14.07 -9.80 23.89
CA PHE A 376 -13.89 -8.59 24.69
C PHE A 376 -12.85 -8.72 25.81
N ASN A 377 -12.36 -9.94 26.08
CA ASN A 377 -11.30 -10.20 27.04
C ASN A 377 -9.90 -10.18 26.38
N SER A 378 -9.81 -10.09 25.05
CA SER A 378 -8.54 -9.96 24.33
C SER A 378 -8.19 -8.48 24.17
N SER A 379 -7.02 -8.08 24.68
CA SER A 379 -6.54 -6.69 24.50
C SER A 379 -6.23 -6.40 23.04
N TRP A 380 -5.76 -7.38 22.28
CA TRP A 380 -5.52 -7.23 20.86
C TRP A 380 -6.82 -7.06 20.03
N ALA A 381 -7.88 -7.79 20.39
CA ALA A 381 -9.19 -7.57 19.76
C ALA A 381 -9.70 -6.15 20.05
N MET A 382 -9.47 -5.61 21.24
CA MET A 382 -9.85 -4.24 21.57
C MET A 382 -9.08 -3.21 20.72
N GLU A 383 -7.82 -3.45 20.40
CA GLU A 383 -7.06 -2.60 19.46
C GLU A 383 -7.69 -2.62 18.05
N LEU A 384 -8.10 -3.80 17.56
CA LEU A 384 -8.77 -3.92 16.26
C LEU A 384 -10.13 -3.20 16.26
N PHE A 385 -10.93 -3.34 17.30
CA PHE A 385 -12.19 -2.59 17.44
C PHE A 385 -11.95 -1.09 17.58
N GLY A 386 -10.90 -0.67 18.26
CA GLY A 386 -10.50 0.74 18.36
C GLY A 386 -10.18 1.35 16.99
N ASN A 387 -9.55 0.60 16.09
CA ASN A 387 -9.28 1.04 14.71
C ASN A 387 -10.56 1.24 13.87
N LEU A 388 -11.69 0.69 14.30
CA LEU A 388 -13.01 0.92 13.69
C LEU A 388 -13.75 2.13 14.28
N GLY A 389 -13.10 2.93 15.13
CA GLY A 389 -13.75 4.05 15.83
C GLY A 389 -14.63 3.65 17.00
N ILE A 390 -14.61 2.38 17.41
CA ILE A 390 -15.46 1.89 18.52
C ILE A 390 -14.83 2.29 19.85
N ASN A 391 -15.65 2.90 20.75
CA ASN A 391 -15.24 3.13 22.13
C ASN A 391 -15.22 1.82 22.93
N THR A 392 -14.06 1.16 22.94
CA THR A 392 -13.90 -0.18 23.54
C THR A 392 -14.14 -0.22 25.04
N SER A 393 -14.11 0.92 25.74
CA SER A 393 -14.44 1.00 27.17
C SER A 393 -15.93 0.77 27.48
N GLU A 394 -16.79 0.86 26.47
CA GLU A 394 -18.23 0.62 26.57
C GLU A 394 -18.64 -0.82 26.24
N LEU A 395 -17.71 -1.61 25.70
CA LEU A 395 -17.94 -3.03 25.37
C LEU A 395 -18.01 -3.87 26.63
N THR A 396 -19.04 -4.67 26.75
CA THR A 396 -19.30 -5.51 27.92
C THR A 396 -19.83 -6.88 27.51
N GLU A 397 -19.94 -7.81 28.44
CA GLU A 397 -20.59 -9.10 28.24
C GLU A 397 -22.07 -9.00 27.79
N ASN A 398 -22.69 -7.83 27.97
CA ASN A 398 -24.08 -7.56 27.56
C ASN A 398 -24.17 -6.90 26.18
N THR A 399 -23.06 -6.59 25.52
CA THR A 399 -23.06 -6.03 24.17
C THR A 399 -23.51 -7.08 23.16
N ASP A 400 -24.60 -6.85 22.44
CA ASP A 400 -25.18 -7.78 21.47
C ASP A 400 -24.88 -7.34 20.03
N PHE A 401 -24.98 -6.03 19.76
CA PHE A 401 -24.71 -5.46 18.44
C PHE A 401 -23.80 -4.22 18.55
N ILE A 402 -23.01 -4.01 17.50
CA ILE A 402 -22.22 -2.80 17.30
C ILE A 402 -22.50 -2.30 15.89
N ILE A 403 -22.82 -1.01 15.77
CA ILE A 403 -23.06 -0.35 14.49
C ILE A 403 -22.06 0.78 14.35
N VAL A 404 -21.36 0.80 13.21
CA VAL A 404 -20.36 1.81 12.84
C VAL A 404 -20.77 2.40 11.50
N ARG A 405 -20.70 3.72 11.38
CA ARG A 405 -21.03 4.49 10.17
C ARG A 405 -19.91 5.49 9.89
N ASN A 406 -19.82 5.90 8.62
CA ASN A 406 -18.89 6.96 8.19
C ASN A 406 -17.46 6.73 8.69
N GLY A 407 -16.91 5.52 8.49
CA GLY A 407 -15.54 5.22 8.89
C GLY A 407 -15.25 5.30 10.38
N GLY A 408 -16.27 5.16 11.22
CA GLY A 408 -16.12 5.17 12.68
C GLY A 408 -16.52 6.47 13.36
N GLU A 409 -16.92 7.51 12.61
CA GLU A 409 -17.36 8.78 13.21
C GLU A 409 -18.63 8.60 14.03
N ASP A 410 -19.57 7.79 13.54
CA ASP A 410 -20.85 7.52 14.19
C ASP A 410 -20.91 6.05 14.63
N THR A 411 -20.90 5.80 15.93
CA THR A 411 -20.97 4.44 16.48
C THR A 411 -22.11 4.29 17.47
N ALA A 412 -22.76 3.11 17.47
CA ALA A 412 -23.74 2.72 18.47
C ALA A 412 -23.43 1.33 19.02
N ILE A 413 -23.31 1.22 20.34
CA ILE A 413 -23.17 -0.04 21.07
C ILE A 413 -24.51 -0.41 21.70
N ILE A 414 -25.05 -1.56 21.34
CA ILE A 414 -26.39 -1.99 21.67
C ILE A 414 -26.32 -3.19 22.59
N ASN A 415 -26.95 -3.07 23.73
CA ASN A 415 -26.95 -4.04 24.81
C ASN A 415 -28.37 -4.51 25.10
N GLY A 416 -28.60 -5.80 25.19
CA GLY A 416 -29.82 -6.37 25.76
C GLY A 416 -31.00 -6.48 24.82
N LEU A 417 -30.83 -6.41 23.49
CA LEU A 417 -31.90 -6.72 22.52
C LEU A 417 -32.03 -8.25 22.40
N ARG A 418 -33.11 -8.80 22.97
CA ARG A 418 -33.27 -10.27 23.05
C ARG A 418 -34.68 -10.77 22.79
N GLU A 419 -35.66 -9.91 22.85
CA GLU A 419 -37.07 -10.25 22.68
C GLU A 419 -37.64 -9.59 21.42
N ASP A 420 -38.59 -10.25 20.78
CA ASP A 420 -39.28 -9.71 19.61
C ASP A 420 -39.94 -8.37 19.94
N GLY A 421 -39.67 -7.37 19.09
CA GLY A 421 -40.17 -6.00 19.26
C GLY A 421 -39.35 -5.12 20.22
N ASP A 422 -38.20 -5.60 20.71
CA ASP A 422 -37.27 -4.75 21.46
C ASP A 422 -36.81 -3.57 20.58
N SER A 423 -36.72 -2.38 21.15
CA SER A 423 -36.17 -1.21 20.49
C SER A 423 -35.33 -0.35 21.44
N ILE A 424 -34.35 0.36 20.86
CA ILE A 424 -33.50 1.29 21.58
C ILE A 424 -33.22 2.53 20.72
N VAL A 425 -33.31 3.71 21.34
CA VAL A 425 -32.94 4.96 20.66
C VAL A 425 -31.45 5.21 20.83
N THR A 426 -30.77 5.38 19.73
CA THR A 426 -29.33 5.68 19.65
C THR A 426 -29.09 7.02 18.94
N GLU A 427 -27.86 7.48 18.88
CA GLU A 427 -27.52 8.67 18.08
C GLU A 427 -27.72 8.44 16.57
N LEU A 428 -27.67 7.17 16.12
CA LEU A 428 -27.87 6.75 14.73
C LEU A 428 -29.39 6.67 14.34
N GLY A 429 -30.30 6.70 15.31
CA GLY A 429 -31.75 6.51 15.11
C GLY A 429 -32.34 5.51 16.10
N GLU A 430 -33.60 5.15 15.88
CA GLU A 430 -34.28 4.11 16.64
C GLU A 430 -33.95 2.74 16.02
N VAL A 431 -33.23 1.91 16.79
CA VAL A 431 -32.89 0.55 16.42
C VAL A 431 -34.00 -0.39 16.85
N HIS A 432 -34.56 -1.14 15.94
CA HIS A 432 -35.59 -2.14 16.18
C HIS A 432 -35.02 -3.54 15.98
N PHE A 433 -35.47 -4.46 16.83
CA PHE A 433 -35.08 -5.87 16.78
C PHE A 433 -36.36 -6.73 16.66
N ALA A 434 -36.46 -7.45 15.55
CA ALA A 434 -37.47 -8.45 15.33
C ALA A 434 -36.86 -9.84 15.53
N TYR A 435 -37.57 -10.73 16.24
CA TYR A 435 -37.02 -12.05 16.56
C TYR A 435 -38.13 -13.13 16.54
N ASP A 436 -37.96 -14.12 15.69
CA ASP A 436 -38.85 -15.28 15.57
C ASP A 436 -38.23 -16.51 16.23
N ALA A 437 -38.46 -16.66 17.53
CA ALA A 437 -37.92 -17.78 18.31
C ALA A 437 -38.41 -19.15 17.83
N ASP A 438 -39.64 -19.20 17.30
CA ASP A 438 -40.34 -20.45 16.96
C ASP A 438 -40.42 -20.72 15.46
N GLY A 439 -40.01 -19.78 14.58
CA GLY A 439 -40.10 -19.87 13.12
C GLY A 439 -41.55 -19.79 12.59
N ILE A 440 -42.44 -19.16 13.36
CA ILE A 440 -43.85 -19.14 13.02
C ILE A 440 -44.24 -17.80 12.38
N SER A 441 -43.66 -16.70 12.85
CA SER A 441 -44.06 -15.34 12.47
C SER A 441 -43.63 -14.99 11.05
N TYR A 442 -42.49 -15.47 10.62
CA TYR A 442 -41.88 -15.16 9.30
C TYR A 442 -41.85 -16.36 8.33
N ASP A 443 -42.45 -17.51 8.72
CA ASP A 443 -42.40 -18.74 7.91
C ASP A 443 -40.95 -19.21 7.64
N GLU A 444 -40.06 -18.94 8.62
CA GLU A 444 -38.61 -19.17 8.55
C GLU A 444 -38.12 -20.21 9.57
N GLU A 445 -36.81 -20.45 9.62
CA GLU A 445 -36.24 -21.34 10.63
C GLU A 445 -36.27 -20.69 12.03
N PRO A 446 -36.56 -21.46 13.09
CA PRO A 446 -36.55 -20.94 14.46
C PRO A 446 -35.24 -20.23 14.79
N GLY A 447 -35.36 -19.03 15.35
CA GLY A 447 -34.22 -18.20 15.72
C GLY A 447 -33.86 -17.11 14.71
N HIS A 448 -34.66 -16.93 13.68
CA HIS A 448 -34.49 -15.82 12.73
C HIS A 448 -34.59 -14.46 13.45
N PHE A 449 -33.75 -13.51 13.08
CA PHE A 449 -33.80 -12.13 13.56
C PHE A 449 -33.56 -11.14 12.43
N GLU A 450 -34.12 -9.95 12.59
CA GLU A 450 -33.86 -8.77 11.77
C GLU A 450 -33.53 -7.60 12.68
N LEU A 451 -32.53 -6.80 12.29
CA LEU A 451 -32.15 -5.55 12.93
C LEU A 451 -32.30 -4.41 11.93
N ASP A 452 -33.09 -3.39 12.26
CA ASP A 452 -33.24 -2.19 11.45
C ASP A 452 -32.98 -0.90 12.24
N ILE A 453 -32.65 0.17 11.52
CA ILE A 453 -32.61 1.54 12.06
C ILE A 453 -33.63 2.36 11.29
N ASP A 454 -34.62 2.93 12.00
CA ASP A 454 -35.69 3.75 11.43
C ASP A 454 -36.36 3.06 10.21
N GLY A 455 -36.49 1.72 10.26
CA GLY A 455 -37.10 0.91 9.20
C GLY A 455 -36.16 0.57 8.02
N SER A 456 -34.89 0.87 8.13
CA SER A 456 -33.86 0.45 7.16
C SER A 456 -33.10 -0.77 7.70
N GLU A 457 -33.21 -1.90 7.03
CA GLU A 457 -32.54 -3.15 7.42
C GLU A 457 -31.02 -2.96 7.52
N CYS A 458 -30.46 -3.36 8.67
CA CYS A 458 -29.03 -3.30 8.95
C CYS A 458 -28.37 -4.66 8.99
N LEU A 459 -29.07 -5.68 9.52
CA LEU A 459 -28.55 -7.03 9.63
C LEU A 459 -29.73 -8.02 9.79
N GLU A 460 -29.64 -9.15 9.10
CA GLU A 460 -30.51 -10.30 9.31
C GLU A 460 -29.69 -11.56 9.57
N GLY A 461 -30.24 -12.53 10.29
CA GLY A 461 -29.53 -13.77 10.58
C GLY A 461 -30.36 -14.76 11.40
N ASN A 462 -29.69 -15.78 11.92
CA ASN A 462 -30.30 -16.79 12.76
C ASN A 462 -29.47 -17.04 14.03
N MET A 463 -30.05 -16.78 15.19
CA MET A 463 -29.42 -16.91 16.51
C MET A 463 -29.00 -18.37 16.84
N ASN A 464 -29.52 -19.36 16.12
CA ASN A 464 -29.29 -20.79 16.39
C ASN A 464 -28.30 -21.44 15.40
N ASP A 465 -27.69 -20.70 14.48
CA ASP A 465 -26.83 -21.23 13.42
C ASP A 465 -25.40 -21.59 13.87
N GLY A 466 -25.05 -21.34 15.13
CA GLY A 466 -23.73 -21.67 15.69
C GLY A 466 -22.64 -20.63 15.36
N THR A 467 -23.01 -19.48 14.84
CA THR A 467 -22.10 -18.36 14.56
C THR A 467 -21.66 -17.68 15.87
N ASP A 468 -20.41 -17.29 15.97
CA ASP A 468 -19.85 -16.53 17.08
C ASP A 468 -19.92 -15.00 16.85
N MET A 469 -19.79 -14.57 15.58
CA MET A 469 -19.93 -13.17 15.15
C MET A 469 -20.46 -13.15 13.71
N GLN A 470 -21.45 -12.30 13.45
CA GLN A 470 -21.90 -11.98 12.11
C GLN A 470 -21.63 -10.51 11.81
N ILE A 471 -21.10 -10.21 10.61
CA ILE A 471 -20.78 -8.86 10.19
C ILE A 471 -21.42 -8.59 8.83
N ARG A 472 -22.17 -7.51 8.71
CA ARG A 472 -22.61 -6.95 7.44
C ARG A 472 -21.81 -5.68 7.16
N VAL A 473 -21.25 -5.62 5.96
CA VAL A 473 -20.49 -4.47 5.46
C VAL A 473 -21.22 -3.89 4.25
N ALA A 474 -21.42 -2.59 4.26
CA ALA A 474 -22.07 -1.88 3.16
C ALA A 474 -21.41 -0.51 2.97
N ARG A 475 -21.69 0.12 1.83
CA ARG A 475 -21.30 1.49 1.56
C ARG A 475 -22.56 2.32 1.34
N GLY A 476 -22.84 3.23 2.28
CA GLY A 476 -24.08 3.99 2.29
C GLY A 476 -25.33 3.10 2.36
N ASN A 477 -26.48 3.63 1.98
CA ASN A 477 -27.78 2.96 2.11
C ASN A 477 -28.06 1.85 1.07
N ALA A 478 -27.19 1.56 0.12
CA ALA A 478 -27.55 0.76 -1.05
C ALA A 478 -26.62 -0.40 -1.39
N ASP A 479 -25.32 -0.28 -1.21
CA ASP A 479 -24.38 -1.24 -1.79
C ASP A 479 -23.75 -2.15 -0.72
N LYS A 480 -24.39 -3.32 -0.52
CA LYS A 480 -23.83 -4.38 0.29
C LYS A 480 -22.49 -4.87 -0.33
N ILE A 481 -21.43 -4.77 0.44
CA ILE A 481 -20.12 -5.32 0.08
C ILE A 481 -20.05 -6.79 0.47
N ASP A 482 -20.33 -7.11 1.74
CA ASP A 482 -20.25 -8.47 2.26
C ASP A 482 -21.24 -8.69 3.42
N THR A 483 -21.56 -9.97 3.67
CA THR A 483 -22.13 -10.43 4.93
C THR A 483 -21.46 -11.75 5.27
N VAL A 484 -20.75 -11.75 6.38
CA VAL A 484 -19.88 -12.87 6.78
C VAL A 484 -20.22 -13.34 8.19
N LYS A 485 -20.12 -14.65 8.40
CA LYS A 485 -20.31 -15.32 9.69
C LYS A 485 -19.00 -15.99 10.10
N PHE A 486 -18.53 -15.67 11.30
CA PHE A 486 -17.31 -16.23 11.87
C PHE A 486 -17.62 -17.16 13.05
N VAL A 487 -16.91 -18.30 13.10
CA VAL A 487 -16.72 -19.10 14.31
C VAL A 487 -15.26 -19.00 14.70
N TYR A 488 -14.98 -18.62 15.95
CA TYR A 488 -13.62 -18.35 16.40
C TYR A 488 -13.37 -18.78 17.87
N THR A 489 -12.11 -18.85 18.23
CA THR A 489 -11.69 -19.01 19.63
C THR A 489 -10.75 -17.87 20.03
N VAL A 490 -10.80 -17.52 21.31
CA VAL A 490 -9.91 -16.52 21.90
C VAL A 490 -8.91 -17.23 22.82
N ASP A 491 -7.62 -17.08 22.54
CA ASP A 491 -6.55 -17.56 23.41
C ASP A 491 -6.04 -16.39 24.28
N LEU A 492 -6.54 -16.29 25.48
CA LEU A 492 -6.17 -15.24 26.43
C LEU A 492 -4.73 -15.33 26.94
N ASN A 493 -4.05 -16.47 26.78
CA ASN A 493 -2.66 -16.61 27.20
C ASN A 493 -1.70 -15.97 26.19
N ASN A 494 -2.01 -16.12 24.90
CA ASN A 494 -1.23 -15.55 23.80
C ASN A 494 -1.85 -14.24 23.27
N ASP A 495 -3.03 -13.87 23.79
CA ASP A 495 -3.82 -12.72 23.35
C ASP A 495 -4.03 -12.73 21.83
N THR A 496 -4.61 -13.82 21.32
CA THR A 496 -4.90 -14.04 19.90
C THR A 496 -6.34 -14.49 19.68
N ILE A 497 -6.87 -14.16 18.49
CA ILE A 497 -8.16 -14.65 17.98
C ILE A 497 -7.84 -15.62 16.86
N ASN A 498 -8.43 -16.81 16.90
CA ASN A 498 -8.19 -17.83 15.89
C ASN A 498 -9.50 -18.18 15.19
N THR A 499 -9.59 -17.91 13.91
CA THR A 499 -10.73 -18.27 13.09
C THR A 499 -10.82 -19.78 12.92
N ILE A 500 -11.99 -20.35 13.22
CA ILE A 500 -12.31 -21.79 13.08
C ILE A 500 -13.04 -22.04 11.77
N ALA A 501 -14.06 -21.21 11.48
CA ALA A 501 -14.86 -21.30 10.27
C ALA A 501 -15.36 -19.93 9.83
N VAL A 502 -15.58 -19.81 8.53
CA VAL A 502 -16.14 -18.62 7.86
C VAL A 502 -17.23 -19.08 6.91
N ASP A 503 -18.38 -18.43 6.95
CA ASP A 503 -19.51 -18.61 6.03
C ASP A 503 -19.96 -17.25 5.48
N ARG A 504 -20.52 -17.23 4.24
CA ARG A 504 -20.98 -16.00 3.58
C ARG A 504 -22.34 -16.17 2.93
#